data_b896c5207c8e8b05e2af0a48ee4085a4
#
_entry.id   b896c5207c8e8b05e2af0a48ee4085a4
#
_cell.length_a   1.000
_cell.length_b   1.000
_cell.length_c   1.000
_cell.angle_alpha   90.00
_cell.angle_beta   90.00
_cell.angle_gamma   90.00
#
_symmetry.space_group_name_H-M   'P 1'
#
loop_
_entity.id
_entity.type
_entity.pdbx_description
1 polymer ?
#
loop_
_entity_poly.entity_id
_entity_poly.type
_entity_poly.pdbx_seq_one_letter_code
_entity_poly.pdbx_strand_id
1 'polypeptide(L)'
;IGVGIADSPTNNTYRLVHGEGDYLPGLVIDCYGSTAVMQAHSVGMHVCRNEICQALVQVMGDRIANVYYKSETTLPYKADLHQENGFLVGGDASNVAMENGLKFHIDWLRGQKTGFFVDQRENRSLLEQYAKGKSVLNMFCYTGGFSVYAMRGDAKQVHSVDSSAKAIELTNDNVALNFPGDARHEAFCEDAFKYLDEHDQQYDLIVLDPPAFAKHRAALRNALKGYTRLNVKGLQRIKKGGILFTFSCSPVSYTHLRAHETRGNLV
;
A
#
# COMPACT_ATOMS: atom_id res chain seq x y z
N ILE A 1 -11.59 -6.47 -14.21
CA ILE A 1 -10.53 -5.46 -13.90
C ILE A 1 -9.13 -6.07 -14.05
N GLY A 2 -8.94 -7.37 -13.80
CA GLY A 2 -7.62 -8.01 -13.85
C GLY A 2 -7.10 -8.42 -15.22
N VAL A 3 -7.95 -8.61 -16.21
CA VAL A 3 -7.58 -9.28 -17.47
C VAL A 3 -6.45 -8.56 -18.23
N GLY A 4 -6.51 -7.25 -18.38
CA GLY A 4 -5.47 -6.50 -19.09
C GLY A 4 -4.16 -6.32 -18.27
N ILE A 5 -4.23 -6.38 -16.93
CA ILE A 5 -3.07 -6.25 -16.05
C ILE A 5 -2.36 -7.59 -15.91
N ALA A 6 -3.11 -8.67 -15.73
CA ALA A 6 -2.57 -10.02 -15.56
C ALA A 6 -1.81 -10.53 -16.79
N ASP A 7 -2.15 -10.04 -17.97
CA ASP A 7 -1.50 -10.42 -19.24
C ASP A 7 -0.40 -9.44 -19.67
N SER A 8 -0.14 -8.38 -18.89
CA SER A 8 0.91 -7.42 -19.17
C SER A 8 2.29 -7.99 -18.80
N PRO A 9 3.29 -7.92 -19.71
CA PRO A 9 4.65 -8.39 -19.40
C PRO A 9 5.36 -7.57 -18.32
N THR A 10 4.80 -6.40 -17.98
CA THR A 10 5.36 -5.49 -16.97
C THR A 10 4.62 -5.56 -15.63
N ASN A 11 3.61 -6.43 -15.49
CA ASN A 11 2.83 -6.58 -14.26
C ASN A 11 2.58 -8.05 -13.93
N ASN A 12 2.93 -8.43 -12.72
CA ASN A 12 2.48 -9.69 -12.11
C ASN A 12 1.97 -9.48 -10.67
N THR A 13 1.58 -8.23 -10.39
CA THR A 13 1.05 -7.77 -9.10
C THR A 13 -0.35 -7.20 -9.33
N TYR A 14 -1.39 -7.88 -8.86
CA TYR A 14 -2.78 -7.43 -9.07
C TYR A 14 -3.76 -8.09 -8.09
N ARG A 15 -4.91 -7.43 -7.89
CA ARG A 15 -6.05 -8.02 -7.18
C ARG A 15 -6.84 -8.90 -8.12
N LEU A 16 -6.89 -10.20 -7.81
CA LEU A 16 -7.64 -11.19 -8.57
C LEU A 16 -9.10 -11.24 -8.11
N VAL A 17 -9.34 -11.20 -6.79
CA VAL A 17 -10.69 -11.21 -6.20
C VAL A 17 -10.84 -10.05 -5.24
N HIS A 18 -11.91 -9.27 -5.43
CA HIS A 18 -12.26 -8.07 -4.66
C HIS A 18 -13.60 -8.20 -3.92
N GLY A 19 -13.80 -9.29 -3.22
CA GLY A 19 -14.95 -9.44 -2.33
C GLY A 19 -16.30 -9.21 -3.01
N GLU A 20 -17.04 -8.25 -2.50
CA GLU A 20 -18.38 -7.89 -2.97
C GLU A 20 -18.40 -7.46 -4.43
N GLY A 21 -17.32 -6.85 -4.93
CA GLY A 21 -17.19 -6.43 -6.34
C GLY A 21 -17.17 -7.59 -7.33
N ASP A 22 -16.79 -8.78 -6.87
CA ASP A 22 -16.73 -10.02 -7.67
C ASP A 22 -17.78 -11.06 -7.21
N TYR A 23 -18.81 -10.62 -6.48
CA TYR A 23 -19.87 -11.47 -5.94
C TYR A 23 -19.35 -12.57 -4.96
N LEU A 24 -18.20 -12.36 -4.35
CA LEU A 24 -17.57 -13.24 -3.36
C LEU A 24 -17.34 -12.49 -2.02
N PRO A 25 -18.41 -12.03 -1.35
CA PRO A 25 -18.30 -11.16 -0.19
C PRO A 25 -17.44 -11.76 0.90
N GLY A 26 -16.46 -10.96 1.35
CA GLY A 26 -15.52 -11.39 2.38
C GLY A 26 -14.35 -12.25 1.86
N LEU A 27 -14.10 -12.32 0.56
CA LEU A 27 -12.91 -12.95 -0.02
C LEU A 27 -12.05 -11.91 -0.73
N VAL A 28 -10.76 -11.85 -0.40
CA VAL A 28 -9.76 -11.04 -1.11
C VAL A 28 -8.63 -11.97 -1.55
N ILE A 29 -8.25 -11.87 -2.83
CA ILE A 29 -7.08 -12.60 -3.36
C ILE A 29 -6.23 -11.60 -4.16
N ASP A 30 -4.98 -11.41 -3.72
CA ASP A 30 -3.98 -10.64 -4.45
C ASP A 30 -2.90 -11.57 -4.99
N CYS A 31 -2.51 -11.38 -6.25
CA CYS A 31 -1.46 -12.14 -6.91
C CYS A 31 -0.16 -11.33 -6.93
N TYR A 32 0.95 -12.02 -6.64
CA TYR A 32 2.32 -11.52 -6.62
C TYR A 32 3.22 -12.54 -7.32
N GLY A 33 3.51 -12.33 -8.60
CA GLY A 33 4.17 -13.34 -9.41
C GLY A 33 3.35 -14.63 -9.48
N SER A 34 3.94 -15.74 -9.11
CA SER A 34 3.27 -17.06 -9.04
C SER A 34 2.63 -17.37 -7.67
N THR A 35 2.58 -16.40 -6.76
CA THR A 35 1.99 -16.56 -5.44
C THR A 35 0.68 -15.79 -5.31
N ALA A 36 -0.40 -16.47 -4.95
CA ALA A 36 -1.67 -15.87 -4.57
C ALA A 36 -1.75 -15.78 -3.03
N VAL A 37 -2.04 -14.59 -2.52
CA VAL A 37 -2.30 -14.35 -1.09
C VAL A 37 -3.80 -14.20 -0.89
N MET A 38 -4.39 -15.14 -0.16
CA MET A 38 -5.82 -15.24 0.09
C MET A 38 -6.17 -14.79 1.50
N GLN A 39 -7.13 -13.88 1.61
CA GLN A 39 -7.71 -13.44 2.89
C GLN A 39 -9.20 -13.71 2.94
N ALA A 40 -9.65 -14.36 4.02
CA ALA A 40 -11.05 -14.47 4.37
C ALA A 40 -11.42 -13.41 5.43
N HIS A 41 -12.47 -12.65 5.16
CA HIS A 41 -13.05 -11.64 6.05
C HIS A 41 -14.40 -12.09 6.62
N SER A 42 -14.86 -13.30 6.26
CA SER A 42 -16.07 -13.95 6.79
C SER A 42 -15.80 -15.39 7.14
N VAL A 43 -16.60 -15.94 8.09
CA VAL A 43 -16.51 -17.34 8.49
C VAL A 43 -16.78 -18.28 7.32
N GLY A 44 -17.75 -17.95 6.47
CA GLY A 44 -18.08 -18.76 5.29
C GLY A 44 -16.88 -18.94 4.36
N MET A 45 -16.20 -17.83 4.03
CA MET A 45 -15.00 -17.89 3.18
C MET A 45 -13.83 -18.61 3.84
N HIS A 46 -13.71 -18.51 5.18
CA HIS A 46 -12.72 -19.29 5.92
C HIS A 46 -13.00 -20.79 5.86
N VAL A 47 -14.25 -21.22 6.06
CA VAL A 47 -14.64 -22.62 6.00
C VAL A 47 -14.38 -23.21 4.62
N CYS A 48 -14.72 -22.46 3.56
CA CYS A 48 -14.54 -22.90 2.17
C CYS A 48 -13.12 -22.64 1.60
N ARG A 49 -12.12 -22.29 2.43
CA ARG A 49 -10.79 -21.89 1.95
C ARG A 49 -10.08 -22.93 1.10
N ASN A 50 -10.27 -24.21 1.41
CA ASN A 50 -9.63 -25.31 0.68
C ASN A 50 -10.28 -25.51 -0.70
N GLU A 51 -11.59 -25.44 -0.79
CA GLU A 51 -12.36 -25.51 -2.05
C GLU A 51 -12.05 -24.31 -2.93
N ILE A 52 -11.97 -23.10 -2.34
CA ILE A 52 -11.57 -21.88 -3.05
C ILE A 52 -10.13 -22.02 -3.57
N CYS A 53 -9.21 -22.56 -2.76
CA CYS A 53 -7.83 -22.80 -3.16
C CYS A 53 -7.74 -23.78 -4.34
N GLN A 54 -8.48 -24.90 -4.30
CA GLN A 54 -8.53 -25.88 -5.37
C GLN A 54 -9.07 -25.28 -6.67
N ALA A 55 -10.18 -24.52 -6.58
CA ALA A 55 -10.75 -23.81 -7.73
C ALA A 55 -9.77 -22.78 -8.32
N LEU A 56 -9.08 -22.03 -7.45
CA LEU A 56 -8.07 -21.06 -7.85
C LEU A 56 -6.94 -21.72 -8.65
N VAL A 57 -6.36 -22.79 -8.14
CA VAL A 57 -5.27 -23.53 -8.83
C VAL A 57 -5.77 -24.13 -10.15
N GLN A 58 -6.97 -24.68 -10.17
CA GLN A 58 -7.56 -25.23 -11.39
C GLN A 58 -7.77 -24.17 -12.48
N VAL A 59 -8.27 -22.98 -12.11
CA VAL A 59 -8.57 -21.90 -13.05
C VAL A 59 -7.29 -21.20 -13.54
N MET A 60 -6.36 -20.96 -12.63
CA MET A 60 -5.14 -20.21 -12.94
C MET A 60 -4.04 -21.08 -13.56
N GLY A 61 -4.09 -22.40 -13.37
CA GLY A 61 -3.10 -23.34 -13.91
C GLY A 61 -1.67 -22.97 -13.53
N ASP A 62 -0.77 -22.99 -14.48
CA ASP A 62 0.66 -22.72 -14.29
C ASP A 62 0.98 -21.27 -13.85
N ARG A 63 0.00 -20.36 -13.87
CA ARG A 63 0.19 -18.98 -13.40
C ARG A 63 0.35 -18.89 -11.89
N ILE A 64 -0.20 -19.84 -11.12
CA ILE A 64 -0.16 -19.85 -9.66
C ILE A 64 0.47 -21.18 -9.18
N ALA A 65 1.68 -21.07 -8.62
CA ALA A 65 2.39 -22.18 -8.00
C ALA A 65 2.18 -22.26 -6.48
N ASN A 66 1.84 -21.13 -5.86
CA ASN A 66 1.73 -21.02 -4.42
C ASN A 66 0.43 -20.29 -4.03
N VAL A 67 -0.24 -20.79 -2.99
CA VAL A 67 -1.39 -20.12 -2.35
C VAL A 67 -1.08 -19.97 -0.86
N TYR A 68 -0.90 -18.73 -0.41
CA TYR A 68 -0.69 -18.39 0.98
C TYR A 68 -1.98 -17.85 1.62
N TYR A 69 -2.46 -18.53 2.64
CA TYR A 69 -3.63 -18.12 3.41
C TYR A 69 -3.22 -17.18 4.54
N LYS A 70 -3.82 -16.00 4.61
CA LYS A 70 -3.47 -14.94 5.58
C LYS A 70 -4.70 -14.35 6.23
N SER A 71 -5.32 -15.05 7.17
CA SER A 71 -6.60 -14.65 7.77
C SER A 71 -6.62 -14.67 9.29
N GLU A 72 -5.49 -14.83 9.96
CA GLU A 72 -5.40 -14.86 11.41
C GLU A 72 -6.00 -13.61 12.08
N THR A 73 -5.90 -12.44 11.42
CA THR A 73 -6.38 -11.16 11.97
C THR A 73 -7.56 -10.55 11.21
N THR A 74 -8.06 -11.21 10.15
CA THR A 74 -9.10 -10.63 9.27
C THR A 74 -10.51 -11.13 9.56
N LEU A 75 -10.66 -12.23 10.28
CA LEU A 75 -11.97 -12.77 10.65
C LEU A 75 -12.67 -11.89 11.70
N PRO A 76 -14.01 -11.73 11.61
CA PRO A 76 -14.76 -10.76 12.41
C PRO A 76 -14.80 -11.07 13.90
N TYR A 77 -14.56 -12.32 14.30
CA TYR A 77 -14.47 -12.75 15.69
C TYR A 77 -13.53 -13.94 15.82
N LYS A 78 -12.94 -14.09 17.01
CA LYS A 78 -12.12 -15.23 17.37
C LYS A 78 -13.03 -16.40 17.78
N ALA A 79 -13.64 -17.05 16.82
CA ALA A 79 -14.16 -18.39 17.03
C ALA A 79 -12.96 -19.35 17.02
N ASP A 80 -13.11 -20.53 17.61
CA ASP A 80 -12.10 -21.59 17.53
C ASP A 80 -12.12 -22.23 16.11
N LEU A 81 -11.59 -21.45 15.14
CA LEU A 81 -11.69 -21.74 13.72
C LEU A 81 -10.39 -22.25 13.12
N HIS A 82 -9.36 -22.48 13.94
CA HIS A 82 -8.02 -22.87 13.46
C HIS A 82 -7.53 -22.01 12.29
N GLN A 83 -7.60 -20.68 12.46
CA GLN A 83 -7.37 -19.66 11.45
C GLN A 83 -5.88 -19.29 11.27
N GLU A 84 -5.00 -20.26 11.37
CA GLU A 84 -3.55 -20.04 11.23
C GLU A 84 -3.19 -19.63 9.81
N ASN A 85 -2.24 -18.70 9.71
CA ASN A 85 -1.66 -18.32 8.42
C ASN A 85 -0.72 -19.42 7.92
N GLY A 86 -0.69 -19.67 6.62
CA GLY A 86 0.18 -20.67 6.04
C GLY A 86 -0.05 -20.94 4.56
N PHE A 87 0.83 -21.71 3.95
CA PHE A 87 0.64 -22.16 2.59
C PHE A 87 -0.41 -23.27 2.52
N LEU A 88 -1.40 -23.10 1.66
CA LEU A 88 -2.36 -24.14 1.30
C LEU A 88 -1.83 -24.97 0.13
N VAL A 89 -1.04 -24.36 -0.77
CA VAL A 89 -0.36 -25.01 -1.89
C VAL A 89 1.02 -24.37 -2.04
N GLY A 90 2.03 -25.17 -2.39
CA GLY A 90 3.42 -24.74 -2.55
C GLY A 90 4.13 -24.52 -1.22
N GLY A 91 5.02 -23.51 -1.14
CA GLY A 91 5.77 -23.21 0.09
C GLY A 91 7.11 -22.54 -0.13
N ASP A 92 7.74 -22.74 -1.29
CA ASP A 92 8.98 -22.06 -1.67
C ASP A 92 8.68 -21.05 -2.78
N ALA A 93 8.57 -19.79 -2.41
CA ALA A 93 8.16 -18.73 -3.31
C ALA A 93 9.07 -17.52 -3.20
N SER A 94 9.53 -17.03 -4.36
CA SER A 94 10.15 -15.72 -4.44
C SER A 94 9.16 -14.66 -3.99
N ASN A 95 9.59 -13.77 -3.11
CA ASN A 95 8.79 -12.64 -2.64
C ASN A 95 8.98 -11.36 -3.49
N VAL A 96 9.61 -11.47 -4.65
CA VAL A 96 9.77 -10.36 -5.59
C VAL A 96 8.66 -10.41 -6.62
N ALA A 97 7.88 -9.34 -6.71
CA ALA A 97 6.84 -9.16 -7.70
C ALA A 97 7.06 -7.86 -8.49
N MET A 98 6.37 -7.73 -9.61
CA MET A 98 6.56 -6.61 -10.54
C MET A 98 5.27 -5.83 -10.74
N GLU A 99 5.37 -4.51 -10.66
CA GLU A 99 4.29 -3.57 -10.96
C GLU A 99 4.80 -2.49 -11.92
N ASN A 100 4.19 -2.40 -13.10
CA ASN A 100 4.56 -1.45 -14.15
C ASN A 100 6.07 -1.46 -14.47
N GLY A 101 6.70 -2.64 -14.48
CA GLY A 101 8.12 -2.83 -14.72
C GLY A 101 9.04 -2.59 -13.51
N LEU A 102 8.53 -2.08 -12.40
CA LEU A 102 9.28 -1.92 -11.15
C LEU A 102 9.12 -3.17 -10.28
N LYS A 103 10.19 -3.56 -9.61
CA LYS A 103 10.25 -4.74 -8.74
C LYS A 103 10.06 -4.35 -7.29
N PHE A 104 9.32 -5.19 -6.55
CA PHE A 104 9.06 -4.98 -5.12
C PHE A 104 9.19 -6.29 -4.36
N HIS A 105 9.86 -6.24 -3.21
CA HIS A 105 9.75 -7.27 -2.19
C HIS A 105 8.38 -7.18 -1.52
N ILE A 106 7.63 -8.26 -1.54
CA ILE A 106 6.30 -8.37 -0.96
C ILE A 106 6.38 -9.15 0.34
N ASP A 107 6.02 -8.53 1.46
CA ASP A 107 5.99 -9.21 2.75
C ASP A 107 4.59 -9.75 3.06
N TRP A 108 4.16 -10.83 2.40
CA TRP A 108 2.88 -11.45 2.73
C TRP A 108 2.88 -12.19 4.06
N LEU A 109 4.05 -12.56 4.60
CA LEU A 109 4.15 -13.26 5.89
C LEU A 109 3.81 -12.34 7.06
N ARG A 110 4.45 -11.16 7.13
CA ARG A 110 4.38 -10.23 8.28
C ARG A 110 3.88 -8.84 7.92
N GLY A 111 3.81 -8.51 6.63
CA GLY A 111 3.37 -7.21 6.14
C GLY A 111 1.88 -6.95 6.35
N GLN A 112 1.48 -5.71 6.16
CA GLN A 112 0.09 -5.30 6.27
C GLN A 112 -0.75 -5.88 5.13
N LYS A 113 -2.05 -6.11 5.39
CA LYS A 113 -2.99 -6.69 4.41
C LYS A 113 -2.39 -7.96 3.78
N THR A 114 -2.35 -8.01 2.46
CA THR A 114 -1.76 -9.12 1.68
C THR A 114 -0.25 -8.98 1.46
N GLY A 115 0.37 -7.89 1.94
CA GLY A 115 1.81 -7.61 1.85
C GLY A 115 2.16 -6.39 1.01
N PHE A 116 1.24 -5.92 0.14
CA PHE A 116 1.41 -4.73 -0.69
C PHE A 116 0.06 -4.04 -0.94
N PHE A 117 0.08 -2.75 -1.28
CA PHE A 117 -1.13 -1.96 -1.56
C PHE A 117 -1.34 -1.85 -3.07
N VAL A 118 -1.92 -2.90 -3.68
CA VAL A 118 -2.16 -2.97 -5.14
C VAL A 118 -3.15 -1.90 -5.64
N ASP A 119 -4.02 -1.42 -4.77
CA ASP A 119 -5.01 -0.38 -5.03
C ASP A 119 -4.40 1.01 -5.27
N GLN A 120 -3.15 1.24 -4.85
CA GLN A 120 -2.43 2.50 -5.02
C GLN A 120 -1.63 2.60 -6.33
N ARG A 121 -1.68 1.62 -7.22
CA ARG A 121 -0.93 1.59 -8.49
C ARG A 121 -1.09 2.86 -9.32
N GLU A 122 -2.34 3.25 -9.58
CA GLU A 122 -2.65 4.42 -10.41
C GLU A 122 -2.18 5.72 -9.75
N ASN A 123 -2.29 5.81 -8.42
CA ASN A 123 -1.78 6.95 -7.67
C ASN A 123 -0.26 7.04 -7.72
N ARG A 124 0.44 5.90 -7.65
CA ARG A 124 1.90 5.85 -7.83
C ARG A 124 2.30 6.29 -9.24
N SER A 125 1.61 5.78 -10.26
CA SER A 125 1.83 6.17 -11.66
C SER A 125 1.54 7.64 -11.90
N LEU A 126 0.52 8.19 -11.26
CA LEU A 126 0.20 9.63 -11.35
C LEU A 126 1.31 10.48 -10.72
N LEU A 127 1.80 10.13 -9.53
CA LEU A 127 2.91 10.83 -8.87
C LEU A 127 4.17 10.84 -9.75
N GLU A 128 4.48 9.71 -10.37
CA GLU A 128 5.62 9.58 -11.28
C GLU A 128 5.62 10.64 -12.39
N GLN A 129 4.46 10.93 -12.97
CA GLN A 129 4.32 11.91 -14.06
C GLN A 129 4.70 13.34 -13.62
N TYR A 130 4.58 13.64 -12.32
CA TYR A 130 4.92 14.94 -11.75
C TYR A 130 6.31 15.01 -11.12
N ALA A 131 7.04 13.88 -11.04
CA ALA A 131 8.26 13.75 -10.24
C ALA A 131 9.51 14.38 -10.88
N LYS A 132 9.54 14.53 -12.21
CA LYS A 132 10.75 14.94 -12.95
C LYS A 132 11.39 16.22 -12.42
N GLY A 133 12.63 16.13 -11.97
CA GLY A 133 13.43 17.23 -11.43
C GLY A 133 12.94 17.77 -10.09
N LYS A 134 12.01 17.08 -9.42
CA LYS A 134 11.38 17.51 -8.17
C LYS A 134 12.05 16.90 -6.94
N SER A 135 11.97 17.62 -5.80
CA SER A 135 12.20 17.03 -4.48
C SER A 135 10.87 16.44 -3.97
N VAL A 136 10.90 15.17 -3.59
CA VAL A 136 9.72 14.40 -3.19
C VAL A 136 9.84 13.94 -1.74
N LEU A 137 8.79 14.11 -0.95
CA LEU A 137 8.64 13.55 0.40
C LEU A 137 7.52 12.51 0.40
N ASN A 138 7.84 11.28 0.74
CA ASN A 138 6.88 10.19 0.90
C ASN A 138 6.73 9.85 2.39
N MET A 139 5.63 10.31 2.99
CA MET A 139 5.30 10.07 4.40
C MET A 139 4.46 8.81 4.54
N PHE A 140 4.69 8.04 5.62
CA PHE A 140 4.09 6.71 5.82
C PHE A 140 4.43 5.77 4.67
N CYS A 141 5.72 5.72 4.34
CA CYS A 141 6.19 5.15 3.08
C CYS A 141 6.03 3.63 2.96
N TYR A 142 5.87 2.91 4.08
CA TYR A 142 5.70 1.45 4.15
C TYR A 142 6.75 0.70 3.31
N THR A 143 6.37 0.20 2.12
CA THR A 143 7.28 -0.51 1.20
C THR A 143 8.06 0.41 0.26
N GLY A 144 7.89 1.74 0.38
CA GLY A 144 8.52 2.71 -0.50
C GLY A 144 7.91 2.80 -1.91
N GLY A 145 6.71 2.28 -2.11
CA GLY A 145 6.09 2.22 -3.44
C GLY A 145 6.07 3.57 -4.16
N PHE A 146 5.61 4.63 -3.52
CA PHE A 146 5.63 5.98 -4.10
C PHE A 146 7.06 6.50 -4.33
N SER A 147 8.02 6.15 -3.47
CA SER A 147 9.42 6.58 -3.60
C SER A 147 10.09 5.95 -4.82
N VAL A 148 9.87 4.65 -5.06
CA VAL A 148 10.41 3.93 -6.22
C VAL A 148 9.84 4.52 -7.52
N TYR A 149 8.54 4.83 -7.57
CA TYR A 149 7.93 5.48 -8.73
C TYR A 149 8.44 6.92 -8.92
N ALA A 150 8.63 7.68 -7.85
CA ALA A 150 9.22 9.03 -7.94
C ALA A 150 10.63 9.01 -8.52
N MET A 151 11.45 8.03 -8.11
CA MET A 151 12.81 7.86 -8.64
C MET A 151 12.80 7.50 -10.13
N ARG A 152 11.91 6.60 -10.58
CA ARG A 152 11.75 6.29 -12.00
C ARG A 152 11.25 7.50 -12.80
N GLY A 153 10.40 8.33 -12.19
CA GLY A 153 9.94 9.61 -12.75
C GLY A 153 11.00 10.71 -12.78
N ASP A 154 12.26 10.37 -12.53
CA ASP A 154 13.42 11.28 -12.58
C ASP A 154 13.34 12.40 -11.52
N ALA A 155 12.84 12.07 -10.32
CA ALA A 155 12.96 12.97 -9.18
C ALA A 155 14.44 13.28 -8.88
N LYS A 156 14.76 14.52 -8.52
CA LYS A 156 16.13 14.91 -8.15
C LYS A 156 16.52 14.45 -6.74
N GLN A 157 15.52 14.28 -5.86
CA GLN A 157 15.68 13.86 -4.48
C GLN A 157 14.38 13.21 -3.99
N VAL A 158 14.48 12.12 -3.26
CA VAL A 158 13.34 11.42 -2.67
C VAL A 158 13.63 11.11 -1.22
N HIS A 159 12.82 11.63 -0.31
CA HIS A 159 12.86 11.29 1.12
C HIS A 159 11.67 10.40 1.46
N SER A 160 11.93 9.32 2.17
CA SER A 160 10.93 8.38 2.68
C SER A 160 10.89 8.43 4.20
N VAL A 161 9.72 8.53 4.79
CA VAL A 161 9.57 8.59 6.26
C VAL A 161 8.54 7.58 6.71
N ASP A 162 8.90 6.77 7.69
CA ASP A 162 8.01 5.86 8.40
C ASP A 162 8.49 5.65 9.82
N SER A 163 7.59 5.45 10.77
CA SER A 163 7.94 5.16 12.17
C SER A 163 8.41 3.72 12.38
N SER A 164 8.19 2.84 11.43
CA SER A 164 8.58 1.43 11.47
C SER A 164 9.96 1.22 10.86
N ALA A 165 10.93 0.78 11.66
CA ALA A 165 12.25 0.41 11.16
C ALA A 165 12.19 -0.66 10.07
N LYS A 166 11.26 -1.62 10.19
CA LYS A 166 11.05 -2.65 9.17
C LYS A 166 10.51 -2.07 7.85
N ALA A 167 9.65 -1.06 7.90
CA ALA A 167 9.16 -0.37 6.70
C ALA A 167 10.32 0.39 6.01
N ILE A 168 11.18 1.03 6.77
CA ILE A 168 12.38 1.72 6.25
C ILE A 168 13.37 0.74 5.61
N GLU A 169 13.63 -0.41 6.26
CA GLU A 169 14.46 -1.47 5.69
C GLU A 169 13.90 -1.93 4.33
N LEU A 170 12.61 -2.28 4.28
CA LEU A 170 11.93 -2.71 3.06
C LEU A 170 11.89 -1.64 1.97
N THR A 171 11.76 -0.36 2.36
CA THR A 171 11.84 0.78 1.43
C THR A 171 13.24 0.86 0.80
N ASN A 172 14.30 0.75 1.60
CA ASN A 172 15.68 0.76 1.12
C ASN A 172 15.97 -0.42 0.19
N ASP A 173 15.49 -1.62 0.55
CA ASP A 173 15.64 -2.82 -0.27
C ASP A 173 14.93 -2.65 -1.63
N ASN A 174 13.71 -2.11 -1.65
CA ASN A 174 12.96 -1.87 -2.87
C ASN A 174 13.59 -0.78 -3.75
N VAL A 175 14.16 0.25 -3.16
CA VAL A 175 14.93 1.26 -3.89
C VAL A 175 16.19 0.63 -4.48
N ALA A 176 16.97 -0.09 -3.69
CA ALA A 176 18.21 -0.75 -4.15
C ALA A 176 17.94 -1.80 -5.24
N LEU A 177 16.80 -2.51 -5.19
CA LEU A 177 16.39 -3.50 -6.17
C LEU A 177 16.17 -2.90 -7.57
N ASN A 178 15.71 -1.64 -7.63
CA ASN A 178 15.41 -0.93 -8.89
C ASN A 178 16.51 0.06 -9.28
N PHE A 179 17.19 0.67 -8.33
CA PHE A 179 18.17 1.75 -8.53
C PHE A 179 19.41 1.51 -7.66
N PRO A 180 20.21 0.46 -7.95
CA PRO A 180 21.37 0.12 -7.14
C PRO A 180 22.39 1.26 -7.14
N GLY A 181 22.79 1.71 -5.94
CA GLY A 181 23.79 2.77 -5.77
C GLY A 181 23.32 4.19 -6.08
N ASP A 182 22.04 4.42 -6.31
CA ASP A 182 21.49 5.75 -6.55
C ASP A 182 21.37 6.55 -5.25
N ALA A 183 22.11 7.66 -5.16
CA ALA A 183 22.17 8.50 -3.98
C ALA A 183 21.01 9.52 -3.84
N ARG A 184 20.04 9.53 -4.75
CA ARG A 184 18.89 10.45 -4.69
C ARG A 184 17.88 10.13 -3.60
N HIS A 185 17.92 8.91 -3.04
CA HIS A 185 16.99 8.45 -2.01
C HIS A 185 17.63 8.48 -0.61
N GLU A 186 16.85 8.95 0.35
CA GLU A 186 17.17 8.86 1.77
C GLU A 186 15.92 8.48 2.57
N ALA A 187 16.07 7.59 3.57
CA ALA A 187 14.96 7.10 4.38
C ALA A 187 15.19 7.38 5.86
N PHE A 188 14.11 7.81 6.55
CA PHE A 188 14.12 8.24 7.94
C PHE A 188 13.15 7.40 8.76
N CYS A 189 13.65 6.75 9.81
CA CYS A 189 12.83 6.01 10.77
C CYS A 189 12.35 6.98 11.86
N GLU A 190 11.29 7.73 11.56
CA GLU A 190 10.79 8.78 12.46
C GLU A 190 9.25 8.84 12.46
N ASP A 191 8.68 9.38 13.53
CA ASP A 191 7.26 9.77 13.55
C ASP A 191 7.00 10.91 12.56
N ALA A 192 5.92 10.80 11.81
CA ALA A 192 5.59 11.72 10.73
C ALA A 192 5.42 13.18 11.22
N PHE A 193 4.78 13.39 12.36
CA PHE A 193 4.59 14.74 12.91
C PHE A 193 5.91 15.32 13.40
N LYS A 194 6.73 14.48 14.05
CA LYS A 194 8.06 14.85 14.51
C LYS A 194 8.94 15.26 13.34
N TYR A 195 8.99 14.43 12.27
CA TYR A 195 9.74 14.76 11.06
C TYR A 195 9.34 16.10 10.46
N LEU A 196 8.03 16.36 10.30
CA LEU A 196 7.53 17.63 9.75
C LEU A 196 7.79 18.83 10.67
N ASP A 197 7.99 18.63 11.97
CA ASP A 197 8.32 19.70 12.91
C ASP A 197 9.81 20.01 12.96
N GLU A 198 10.67 18.99 12.92
CA GLU A 198 12.11 19.12 13.14
C GLU A 198 12.93 19.37 11.86
N HIS A 199 12.39 18.99 10.68
CA HIS A 199 13.08 19.21 9.40
C HIS A 199 12.50 20.39 8.64
N ASP A 200 13.33 21.40 8.39
CA ASP A 200 12.92 22.65 7.71
C ASP A 200 12.90 22.57 6.18
N GLN A 201 13.32 21.42 5.62
CA GLN A 201 13.35 21.24 4.17
C GLN A 201 11.94 21.37 3.57
N GLN A 202 11.86 22.05 2.43
CA GLN A 202 10.66 22.16 1.62
C GLN A 202 10.76 21.27 0.38
N TYR A 203 9.62 20.72 -0.03
CA TYR A 203 9.51 19.77 -1.12
C TYR A 203 8.61 20.30 -2.26
N ASP A 204 8.87 19.83 -3.46
CA ASP A 204 8.03 20.10 -4.62
C ASP A 204 6.80 19.20 -4.68
N LEU A 205 6.93 17.95 -4.20
CA LEU A 205 5.85 16.96 -4.07
C LEU A 205 5.87 16.37 -2.66
N ILE A 206 4.69 16.23 -2.05
CA ILE A 206 4.53 15.54 -0.76
C ILE A 206 3.41 14.51 -0.89
N VAL A 207 3.67 13.29 -0.40
CA VAL A 207 2.68 12.23 -0.23
C VAL A 207 2.38 12.07 1.25
N LEU A 208 1.10 12.14 1.62
CA LEU A 208 0.58 11.84 2.95
C LEU A 208 -0.41 10.67 2.82
N ASP A 209 0.04 9.47 3.15
CA ASP A 209 -0.77 8.25 3.13
C ASP A 209 -0.84 7.60 4.54
N PRO A 210 -1.43 8.32 5.53
CA PRO A 210 -1.45 7.86 6.90
C PRO A 210 -2.33 6.62 7.08
N PRO A 211 -2.07 5.81 8.13
CA PRO A 211 -2.98 4.75 8.55
C PRO A 211 -4.33 5.34 8.95
N ALA A 212 -5.37 4.50 9.01
CA ALA A 212 -6.70 4.94 9.41
C ALA A 212 -6.69 5.52 10.84
N PHE A 213 -6.90 6.83 10.96
CA PHE A 213 -7.00 7.51 12.26
C PHE A 213 -8.32 7.18 13.00
N ALA A 214 -9.34 6.72 12.29
CA ALA A 214 -10.57 6.23 12.91
C ALA A 214 -10.94 4.85 12.35
N LYS A 215 -11.07 3.88 13.24
CA LYS A 215 -11.63 2.56 12.95
C LYS A 215 -13.13 2.48 13.29
N HIS A 216 -13.62 3.38 14.14
CA HIS A 216 -14.99 3.42 14.63
C HIS A 216 -15.56 4.85 14.61
N ARG A 217 -16.88 4.98 14.44
CA ARG A 217 -17.58 6.27 14.36
C ARG A 217 -17.31 7.20 15.55
N ALA A 218 -17.15 6.66 16.76
CA ALA A 218 -16.84 7.45 17.95
C ALA A 218 -15.50 8.19 17.87
N ALA A 219 -14.53 7.68 17.09
CA ALA A 219 -13.22 8.30 16.92
C ALA A 219 -13.18 9.32 15.76
N LEU A 220 -14.26 9.47 14.98
CA LEU A 220 -14.28 10.26 13.74
C LEU A 220 -13.85 11.71 13.96
N ARG A 221 -14.35 12.40 14.99
CA ARG A 221 -14.01 13.81 15.29
C ARG A 221 -12.51 13.99 15.56
N ASN A 222 -11.89 13.07 16.29
CA ASN A 222 -10.45 13.12 16.58
C ASN A 222 -9.63 12.75 15.33
N ALA A 223 -10.11 11.82 14.53
CA ALA A 223 -9.47 11.45 13.26
C ALA A 223 -9.46 12.64 12.28
N LEU A 224 -10.57 13.35 12.13
CA LEU A 224 -10.64 14.55 11.29
C LEU A 224 -9.63 15.60 11.75
N LYS A 225 -9.52 15.87 13.06
CA LYS A 225 -8.49 16.78 13.60
C LYS A 225 -7.08 16.28 13.29
N GLY A 226 -6.82 14.96 13.35
CA GLY A 226 -5.54 14.37 12.99
C GLY A 226 -5.21 14.58 11.52
N TYR A 227 -6.17 14.30 10.62
CA TYR A 227 -5.99 14.54 9.18
C TYR A 227 -5.76 16.02 8.86
N THR A 228 -6.58 16.92 9.45
CA THR A 228 -6.41 18.37 9.28
C THR A 228 -5.01 18.81 9.72
N ARG A 229 -4.58 18.42 10.92
CA ARG A 229 -3.24 18.75 11.43
C ARG A 229 -2.12 18.24 10.52
N LEU A 230 -2.23 17.00 10.03
CA LEU A 230 -1.24 16.41 9.12
C LEU A 230 -1.17 17.18 7.80
N ASN A 231 -2.33 17.49 7.19
CA ASN A 231 -2.39 18.22 5.94
C ASN A 231 -1.84 19.67 6.10
N VAL A 232 -2.17 20.36 7.19
CA VAL A 232 -1.61 21.70 7.49
C VAL A 232 -0.08 21.64 7.56
N LYS A 233 0.49 20.66 8.26
CA LYS A 233 1.95 20.50 8.35
C LYS A 233 2.56 20.19 6.98
N GLY A 234 1.93 19.31 6.18
CA GLY A 234 2.35 19.05 4.81
C GLY A 234 2.36 20.32 3.95
N LEU A 235 1.30 21.13 4.04
CA LEU A 235 1.21 22.42 3.32
C LEU A 235 2.27 23.43 3.77
N GLN A 236 2.72 23.40 5.01
CA GLN A 236 3.81 24.25 5.50
C GLN A 236 5.18 23.84 4.95
N ARG A 237 5.34 22.57 4.55
CA ARG A 237 6.58 22.01 4.00
C ARG A 237 6.59 21.91 2.47
N ILE A 238 5.49 22.29 1.81
CA ILE A 238 5.44 22.30 0.35
C ILE A 238 5.88 23.66 -0.20
N LYS A 239 6.65 23.65 -1.28
CA LYS A 239 7.06 24.87 -1.99
C LYS A 239 5.86 25.50 -2.68
N LYS A 240 5.92 26.81 -2.89
CA LYS A 240 4.92 27.51 -3.70
C LYS A 240 4.80 26.88 -5.09
N GLY A 241 3.57 26.46 -5.46
CA GLY A 241 3.31 25.73 -6.71
C GLY A 241 3.62 24.23 -6.65
N GLY A 242 3.96 23.70 -5.47
CA GLY A 242 4.12 22.26 -5.26
C GLY A 242 2.78 21.52 -5.19
N ILE A 243 2.85 20.19 -5.20
CA ILE A 243 1.67 19.30 -5.22
C ILE A 243 1.63 18.43 -3.97
N LEU A 244 0.47 18.40 -3.31
CA LEU A 244 0.20 17.53 -2.17
C LEU A 244 -0.72 16.37 -2.60
N PHE A 245 -0.22 15.14 -2.49
CA PHE A 245 -1.01 13.92 -2.57
C PHE A 245 -1.44 13.53 -1.15
N THR A 246 -2.73 13.56 -0.87
CA THR A 246 -3.24 13.21 0.46
C THR A 246 -4.29 12.11 0.36
N PHE A 247 -4.11 11.06 1.17
CA PHE A 247 -4.95 9.87 1.18
C PHE A 247 -5.59 9.66 2.56
N SER A 248 -6.64 8.87 2.59
CA SER A 248 -7.20 8.34 3.82
C SER A 248 -7.87 7.01 3.56
N CYS A 249 -7.53 6.03 4.38
CA CYS A 249 -8.13 4.70 4.38
C CYS A 249 -9.16 4.52 5.50
N SER A 250 -9.62 5.61 6.14
CA SER A 250 -10.60 5.52 7.23
C SER A 250 -11.98 5.08 6.71
N PRO A 251 -12.53 3.93 7.14
CA PRO A 251 -13.80 3.41 6.64
C PRO A 251 -15.02 4.23 7.09
N VAL A 252 -14.83 5.14 8.03
CA VAL A 252 -15.90 5.98 8.59
C VAL A 252 -15.84 7.44 8.17
N SER A 253 -14.85 7.84 7.38
CA SER A 253 -14.75 9.19 6.80
C SER A 253 -15.32 9.20 5.39
N TYR A 254 -16.40 9.93 5.18
CA TYR A 254 -17.03 10.08 3.87
C TYR A 254 -16.27 11.08 2.99
N THR A 255 -16.22 10.83 1.69
CA THR A 255 -15.50 11.67 0.71
C THR A 255 -15.92 13.14 0.75
N HIS A 256 -17.21 13.42 0.95
CA HIS A 256 -17.72 14.80 1.01
C HIS A 256 -17.24 15.56 2.27
N LEU A 257 -17.09 14.91 3.43
CA LEU A 257 -16.52 15.54 4.62
C LEU A 257 -15.05 15.94 4.40
N ARG A 258 -14.31 15.11 3.67
CA ARG A 258 -12.91 15.38 3.32
C ARG A 258 -12.77 16.53 2.31
N ALA A 259 -13.66 16.58 1.32
CA ALA A 259 -13.67 17.65 0.32
C ALA A 259 -13.96 19.04 0.94
N HIS A 260 -14.79 19.09 1.97
CA HIS A 260 -15.04 20.33 2.72
C HIS A 260 -13.82 20.78 3.55
N GLU A 261 -13.15 19.83 4.22
CA GLU A 261 -11.92 20.11 5.00
C GLU A 261 -10.78 20.63 4.11
N THR A 262 -10.59 20.07 2.91
CA THR A 262 -9.56 20.52 1.96
C THR A 262 -9.88 21.89 1.34
N ARG A 263 -11.15 22.21 1.12
CA ARG A 263 -11.53 23.55 0.61
C ARG A 263 -11.41 24.66 1.65
N GLY A 264 -11.60 24.36 2.93
CA GLY A 264 -11.46 25.34 4.02
C GLY A 264 -10.02 25.83 4.26
N ASN A 265 -9.02 25.14 3.71
CA ASN A 265 -7.60 25.43 3.92
C ASN A 265 -6.84 25.88 2.66
N LEU A 266 -7.55 26.15 1.56
CA LEU A 266 -6.98 26.59 0.28
C LEU A 266 -7.09 28.10 0.06
N VAL A 267 -7.10 28.91 1.13
CA VAL A 267 -7.04 30.39 1.05
C VAL A 267 -5.68 30.88 1.49
#